data_719b26154b4b2e0d6d54a238d7f3250d
#
_entry.id   719b26154b4b2e0d6d54a238d7f3250d
#
_cell.length_a   1.000
_cell.length_b   1.000
_cell.length_c   1.000
_cell.angle_alpha   90.00
_cell.angle_beta   90.00
_cell.angle_gamma   90.00
#
_symmetry.space_group_name_H-M   'P 1'
#
loop_
_entity.id
_entity.type
_entity.pdbx_description
1 polymer ?
#
loop_
_entity_poly.entity_id
_entity_poly.type
_entity_poly.pdbx_seq_one_letter_code
_entity_poly.pdbx_strand_id
1 'polypeptide(L)'
;MKRTIFFLMAILLPLGVGAAQTDITFVVAGKTSNHRQQADAEVQVLNYHFFAEIFLQPSGSVNPSSLLTPLAAGVAVPFADSGYAMEMHGGRYATETELEANYPDGDYIFQYRSPSTGSVRQVVTLGNPKSAGSGLPRAPRLFLFQSGKPVASEHIDPRQDLLVKWSEFQEGGADPLEIMDDLLFVIMADCDGVRRAHSGRPYENTPYLTYADKSFVIRAEQLLPENIYQLSVEHAVLDTSREHDVVGFATFASTTFLDIHTAGKAKPGEACRTIRKKFDAGQTVLEGG
;
A
#
# COMPACT_ATOMS: atom_id res chain seq x y z
N MET A 1 55.54 56.40 0.70
CA MET A 1 54.19 56.25 1.24
C MET A 1 53.39 55.31 0.31
N LYS A 2 53.22 54.07 0.69
CA LYS A 2 52.44 53.06 -0.08
C LYS A 2 51.06 52.94 0.59
N ARG A 3 49.98 53.32 -0.13
CA ARG A 3 48.58 53.16 0.32
C ARG A 3 48.09 51.76 -0.07
N THR A 4 47.82 50.91 0.94
CA THR A 4 47.21 49.61 0.79
C THR A 4 45.67 49.82 0.79
N ILE A 5 45.03 49.46 -0.31
CA ILE A 5 43.54 49.48 -0.44
C ILE A 5 43.06 48.09 -0.03
N PHE A 6 42.29 48.01 1.06
CA PHE A 6 41.54 46.79 1.47
C PHE A 6 40.25 46.72 0.68
N PHE A 7 40.12 45.68 -0.16
CA PHE A 7 38.86 45.29 -0.79
C PHE A 7 38.06 44.46 0.19
N LEU A 8 36.94 44.98 0.67
CA LEU A 8 35.99 44.23 1.50
C LEU A 8 35.10 43.43 0.57
N MET A 9 35.34 42.11 0.48
CA MET A 9 34.53 41.18 -0.31
C MET A 9 33.31 40.76 0.53
N ALA A 10 32.16 41.37 0.26
CA ALA A 10 30.90 40.97 0.88
C ALA A 10 30.48 39.61 0.33
N ILE A 11 30.57 38.55 1.16
CA ILE A 11 30.05 37.24 0.86
C ILE A 11 28.53 37.28 1.03
N LEU A 12 27.82 37.36 -0.08
CA LEU A 12 26.37 37.10 -0.15
C LEU A 12 26.18 35.57 0.03
N LEU A 13 25.85 35.19 1.25
CA LEU A 13 25.32 33.83 1.50
C LEU A 13 23.94 33.73 0.84
N PRO A 14 23.68 32.73 -0.03
CA PRO A 14 22.33 32.49 -0.51
C PRO A 14 21.48 32.07 0.70
N LEU A 15 20.46 32.86 1.02
CA LEU A 15 19.37 32.43 1.89
C LEU A 15 18.70 31.26 1.16
N GLY A 16 19.04 30.04 1.54
CA GLY A 16 18.33 28.86 1.12
C GLY A 16 16.87 29.03 1.56
N VAL A 17 15.99 29.26 0.60
CA VAL A 17 14.55 29.11 0.84
C VAL A 17 14.35 27.63 1.13
N GLY A 18 14.33 27.26 2.42
CA GLY A 18 13.92 25.95 2.84
C GLY A 18 12.51 25.73 2.30
N ALA A 19 12.31 24.69 1.48
CA ALA A 19 10.98 24.26 1.10
C ALA A 19 10.17 24.08 2.41
N ALA A 20 9.01 24.73 2.50
CA ALA A 20 8.14 24.57 3.66
C ALA A 20 7.83 23.09 3.81
N GLN A 21 8.21 22.51 4.95
CA GLN A 21 7.92 21.11 5.23
C GLN A 21 6.41 20.97 5.36
N THR A 22 5.78 20.22 4.46
CA THR A 22 4.33 19.94 4.52
C THR A 22 4.05 18.95 5.66
N ASP A 23 2.85 19.03 6.26
CA ASP A 23 2.40 18.04 7.27
C ASP A 23 2.04 16.69 6.65
N ILE A 24 1.87 16.66 5.32
CA ILE A 24 1.33 15.54 4.57
C ILE A 24 2.37 15.05 3.57
N THR A 25 2.50 13.74 3.46
CA THR A 25 3.32 13.09 2.43
C THR A 25 2.56 12.97 1.12
N PHE A 26 1.35 12.39 1.17
CA PHE A 26 0.45 12.20 0.03
C PHE A 26 -0.98 11.92 0.51
N VAL A 27 -1.92 11.98 -0.42
CA VAL A 27 -3.30 11.48 -0.23
C VAL A 27 -3.58 10.37 -1.22
N VAL A 28 -4.41 9.41 -0.84
CA VAL A 28 -4.82 8.31 -1.72
C VAL A 28 -6.31 8.02 -1.56
N ALA A 29 -6.99 7.81 -2.68
CA ALA A 29 -8.30 7.17 -2.73
C ALA A 29 -8.19 5.94 -3.62
N GLY A 30 -8.78 4.82 -3.20
CA GLY A 30 -8.59 3.59 -3.96
C GLY A 30 -9.71 2.59 -3.81
N LYS A 31 -9.77 1.72 -4.82
CA LYS A 31 -10.62 0.53 -4.87
C LYS A 31 -9.73 -0.70 -4.92
N THR A 32 -10.08 -1.73 -4.18
CA THR A 32 -9.33 -2.99 -4.20
C THR A 32 -10.27 -4.19 -4.26
N SER A 33 -9.80 -5.24 -4.94
CA SER A 33 -10.39 -6.57 -4.86
C SER A 33 -9.48 -7.50 -4.07
N ASN A 34 -10.04 -8.18 -3.10
CA ASN A 34 -9.34 -9.15 -2.28
C ASN A 34 -9.66 -10.56 -2.76
N HIS A 35 -8.65 -11.39 -2.85
CA HIS A 35 -8.74 -12.75 -3.37
C HIS A 35 -8.04 -13.74 -2.45
N ARG A 36 -8.42 -15.01 -2.53
CA ARG A 36 -7.72 -16.12 -1.86
C ARG A 36 -7.30 -17.16 -2.88
N GLN A 37 -6.05 -17.56 -2.78
CA GLN A 37 -5.52 -18.74 -3.44
C GLN A 37 -5.39 -19.87 -2.41
N GLN A 38 -5.93 -21.06 -2.72
CA GLN A 38 -5.79 -22.25 -1.90
C GLN A 38 -4.79 -23.20 -2.60
N ALA A 39 -3.58 -23.31 -2.06
CA ALA A 39 -2.50 -24.11 -2.64
C ALA A 39 -2.33 -23.84 -4.14
N ASP A 40 -2.45 -24.86 -4.99
CA ASP A 40 -2.35 -24.72 -6.45
C ASP A 40 -3.70 -24.43 -7.13
N ALA A 41 -4.76 -24.16 -6.34
CA ALA A 41 -6.10 -23.87 -6.85
C ALA A 41 -6.18 -22.49 -7.55
N GLU A 42 -7.32 -22.28 -8.19
CA GLU A 42 -7.63 -20.98 -8.77
C GLU A 42 -7.76 -19.89 -7.70
N VAL A 43 -7.53 -18.66 -8.11
CA VAL A 43 -7.70 -17.48 -7.26
C VAL A 43 -9.19 -17.14 -7.22
N GLN A 44 -9.76 -17.08 -6.01
CA GLN A 44 -11.17 -16.81 -5.77
C GLN A 44 -11.36 -15.45 -5.12
N VAL A 45 -12.35 -14.67 -5.58
CA VAL A 45 -12.72 -13.39 -4.99
C VAL A 45 -13.25 -13.60 -3.56
N LEU A 46 -12.80 -12.79 -2.63
CA LEU A 46 -13.32 -12.71 -1.27
C LEU A 46 -14.28 -11.52 -1.11
N ASN A 47 -13.86 -10.33 -1.49
CA ASN A 47 -14.63 -9.10 -1.40
C ASN A 47 -13.96 -7.98 -2.19
N TYR A 48 -14.69 -6.87 -2.28
CA TYR A 48 -14.24 -5.60 -2.82
C TYR A 48 -14.30 -4.54 -1.72
N HIS A 49 -13.45 -3.53 -1.81
CA HIS A 49 -13.31 -2.54 -0.75
C HIS A 49 -12.88 -1.19 -1.32
N PHE A 50 -13.40 -0.11 -0.72
CA PHE A 50 -12.96 1.27 -0.95
C PHE A 50 -12.21 1.77 0.28
N PHE A 51 -11.17 2.56 0.04
CA PHE A 51 -10.43 3.25 1.10
C PHE A 51 -9.98 4.64 0.64
N ALA A 52 -9.76 5.52 1.61
CA ALA A 52 -9.09 6.79 1.38
C ALA A 52 -8.22 7.12 2.60
N GLU A 53 -7.03 7.67 2.34
CA GLU A 53 -6.05 7.92 3.38
C GLU A 53 -5.31 9.24 3.12
N ILE A 54 -4.93 9.93 4.20
CA ILE A 54 -4.02 11.06 4.21
C ILE A 54 -2.78 10.65 4.99
N PHE A 55 -1.70 10.35 4.29
CA PHE A 55 -0.44 9.96 4.93
C PHE A 55 0.30 11.18 5.47
N LEU A 56 0.67 11.13 6.75
CA LEU A 56 1.31 12.21 7.46
C LEU A 56 2.84 12.13 7.33
N GLN A 57 3.49 13.29 7.32
CA GLN A 57 4.92 13.36 7.59
C GLN A 57 5.20 13.03 9.07
N PRO A 58 6.41 12.58 9.41
CA PRO A 58 6.80 12.47 10.81
C PRO A 58 6.53 13.78 11.56
N SER A 59 5.73 13.72 12.62
CA SER A 59 5.25 14.90 13.38
C SER A 59 4.24 15.79 12.64
N GLY A 60 3.80 15.41 11.44
CA GLY A 60 2.70 16.09 10.74
C GLY A 60 1.36 15.84 11.43
N SER A 61 0.41 16.73 11.24
CA SER A 61 -0.94 16.58 11.76
C SER A 61 -1.96 17.25 10.86
N VAL A 62 -3.17 16.70 10.82
CA VAL A 62 -4.32 17.30 10.16
C VAL A 62 -5.56 17.17 11.04
N ASN A 63 -6.29 18.28 11.23
CA ASN A 63 -7.54 18.30 11.98
C ASN A 63 -8.29 19.61 11.73
N PRO A 64 -9.57 19.60 11.32
CA PRO A 64 -10.35 18.41 10.93
C PRO A 64 -9.92 17.86 9.57
N SER A 65 -10.35 16.61 9.29
CA SER A 65 -10.21 15.99 7.96
C SER A 65 -11.46 15.20 7.58
N SER A 66 -11.85 15.26 6.31
CA SER A 66 -13.03 14.58 5.77
C SER A 66 -12.90 14.35 4.27
N LEU A 67 -13.67 13.38 3.77
CA LEU A 67 -13.79 13.05 2.35
C LEU A 67 -15.20 13.39 1.86
N LEU A 68 -15.29 14.10 0.73
CA LEU A 68 -16.53 14.18 -0.04
C LEU A 68 -16.44 13.17 -1.18
N THR A 69 -17.47 12.33 -1.30
CA THR A 69 -17.58 11.32 -2.37
C THR A 69 -18.48 11.82 -3.50
N PRO A 70 -18.38 11.27 -4.72
CA PRO A 70 -19.21 11.69 -5.85
C PRO A 70 -20.73 11.53 -5.61
N LEU A 71 -21.15 10.49 -4.86
CA LEU A 71 -22.58 10.22 -4.59
C LEU A 71 -23.18 11.09 -3.51
N ALA A 72 -22.40 11.46 -2.53
CA ALA A 72 -22.88 12.16 -1.35
C ALA A 72 -22.52 13.65 -1.44
N ALA A 73 -22.90 14.32 -2.51
CA ALA A 73 -22.63 15.74 -2.71
C ALA A 73 -23.05 16.54 -1.47
N GLY A 74 -22.05 17.03 -0.73
CA GLY A 74 -22.22 17.81 0.48
C GLY A 74 -22.24 17.03 1.80
N VAL A 75 -22.14 15.71 1.79
CA VAL A 75 -21.96 14.90 3.01
C VAL A 75 -20.49 14.55 3.16
N ALA A 76 -19.84 15.13 4.15
CA ALA A 76 -18.44 14.86 4.47
C ALA A 76 -18.31 13.64 5.37
N VAL A 77 -17.53 12.65 4.95
CA VAL A 77 -17.19 11.48 5.77
C VAL A 77 -15.89 11.77 6.52
N PRO A 78 -15.88 11.73 7.87
CA PRO A 78 -14.68 12.03 8.64
C PRO A 78 -13.65 10.90 8.48
N PHE A 79 -12.37 11.28 8.54
CA PHE A 79 -11.27 10.32 8.69
C PHE A 79 -11.06 9.97 10.16
N ALA A 80 -10.60 8.75 10.43
CA ALA A 80 -10.10 8.31 11.72
C ALA A 80 -8.58 8.46 11.77
N ASP A 81 -8.03 8.81 12.94
CA ASP A 81 -6.59 8.93 13.16
C ASP A 81 -6.01 7.56 13.53
N SER A 82 -5.05 7.05 12.75
CA SER A 82 -4.29 5.82 13.03
C SER A 82 -2.87 6.11 13.54
N GLY A 83 -2.53 7.38 13.74
CA GLY A 83 -1.24 7.84 14.26
C GLY A 83 -0.19 8.16 13.18
N TYR A 84 -0.20 7.47 12.05
CA TYR A 84 0.68 7.74 10.89
C TYR A 84 -0.10 8.19 9.65
N ALA A 85 -1.38 7.97 9.65
CA ALA A 85 -2.31 8.40 8.60
C ALA A 85 -3.68 8.76 9.19
N MET A 86 -4.45 9.53 8.43
CA MET A 86 -5.88 9.68 8.64
C MET A 86 -6.57 8.73 7.65
N GLU A 87 -7.41 7.82 8.14
CA GLU A 87 -7.96 6.71 7.37
C GLU A 87 -9.49 6.75 7.30
N MET A 88 -10.02 6.38 6.13
CA MET A 88 -11.45 6.17 5.89
C MET A 88 -11.63 4.86 5.14
N HIS A 89 -12.38 3.94 5.70
CA HIS A 89 -12.72 2.66 5.10
C HIS A 89 -14.19 2.65 4.68
N GLY A 90 -14.43 2.42 3.38
CA GLY A 90 -15.77 2.43 2.77
C GLY A 90 -16.57 1.15 2.97
N GLY A 91 -16.07 0.21 3.77
CA GLY A 91 -16.70 -1.10 3.97
C GLY A 91 -16.30 -2.13 2.91
N ARG A 92 -16.90 -3.33 3.03
CA ARG A 92 -16.62 -4.48 2.15
C ARG A 92 -17.88 -4.88 1.42
N TYR A 93 -17.72 -5.20 0.14
CA TYR A 93 -18.79 -5.54 -0.79
C TYR A 93 -18.57 -6.92 -1.40
N ALA A 94 -19.62 -7.69 -1.59
CA ALA A 94 -19.53 -9.02 -2.18
C ALA A 94 -19.24 -8.97 -3.68
N THR A 95 -19.68 -7.89 -4.34
CA THR A 95 -19.52 -7.71 -5.78
C THR A 95 -18.93 -6.35 -6.11
N GLU A 96 -18.28 -6.27 -7.25
CA GLU A 96 -17.77 -5.01 -7.80
C GLU A 96 -18.90 -4.02 -8.09
N THR A 97 -20.04 -4.51 -8.58
CA THR A 97 -21.22 -3.68 -8.82
C THR A 97 -21.72 -2.99 -7.55
N GLU A 98 -21.69 -3.69 -6.40
CA GLU A 98 -22.03 -3.08 -5.12
C GLU A 98 -20.99 -2.03 -4.69
N LEU A 99 -19.70 -2.30 -4.89
CA LEU A 99 -18.64 -1.31 -4.66
C LEU A 99 -18.89 -0.05 -5.51
N GLU A 100 -19.09 -0.21 -6.82
CA GLU A 100 -19.34 0.89 -7.75
C GLU A 100 -20.63 1.68 -7.43
N ALA A 101 -21.65 1.00 -6.94
CA ALA A 101 -22.90 1.67 -6.52
C ALA A 101 -22.70 2.57 -5.30
N ASN A 102 -21.72 2.27 -4.43
CA ASN A 102 -21.43 3.03 -3.21
C ASN A 102 -20.25 4.00 -3.37
N TYR A 103 -19.27 3.65 -4.19
CA TYR A 103 -18.07 4.44 -4.47
C TYR A 103 -17.80 4.45 -5.98
N PRO A 104 -18.62 5.16 -6.79
CA PRO A 104 -18.44 5.23 -8.24
C PRO A 104 -17.17 5.96 -8.60
N ASP A 105 -16.76 5.84 -9.85
CA ASP A 105 -15.75 6.71 -10.43
C ASP A 105 -16.17 8.18 -10.35
N GLY A 106 -15.19 9.07 -10.23
CA GLY A 106 -15.43 10.50 -10.12
C GLY A 106 -14.49 11.19 -9.13
N ASP A 107 -14.80 12.42 -8.79
CA ASP A 107 -13.96 13.27 -7.95
C ASP A 107 -14.18 12.99 -6.46
N TYR A 108 -13.14 12.55 -5.79
CA TYR A 108 -13.05 12.39 -4.35
C TYR A 108 -12.30 13.59 -3.77
N ILE A 109 -12.94 14.35 -2.90
CA ILE A 109 -12.42 15.61 -2.44
C ILE A 109 -11.98 15.48 -0.99
N PHE A 110 -10.68 15.50 -0.78
CA PHE A 110 -10.05 15.56 0.53
C PHE A 110 -10.14 16.99 1.06
N GLN A 111 -10.81 17.14 2.18
CA GLN A 111 -10.87 18.41 2.91
C GLN A 111 -10.15 18.26 4.23
N TYR A 112 -9.10 19.03 4.45
CA TYR A 112 -8.34 18.96 5.68
C TYR A 112 -7.73 20.31 6.03
N ARG A 113 -7.32 20.43 7.29
CA ARG A 113 -6.56 21.58 7.77
C ARG A 113 -5.28 21.10 8.43
N SER A 114 -4.15 21.68 8.03
CA SER A 114 -2.86 21.41 8.63
C SER A 114 -2.21 22.68 9.16
N PRO A 115 -1.28 22.58 10.13
CA PRO A 115 -0.53 23.74 10.64
C PRO A 115 0.28 24.45 9.57
N SER A 116 0.88 23.71 8.63
CA SER A 116 1.76 24.28 7.60
C SER A 116 1.01 24.93 6.43
N THR A 117 -0.13 24.36 6.01
CA THR A 117 -0.82 24.78 4.78
C THR A 117 -2.18 25.43 5.03
N GLY A 118 -2.70 25.40 6.27
CA GLY A 118 -4.05 25.88 6.58
C GLY A 118 -5.12 24.94 6.05
N SER A 119 -6.25 25.50 5.57
CA SER A 119 -7.35 24.70 5.02
C SER A 119 -7.10 24.37 3.55
N VAL A 120 -7.14 23.09 3.21
CA VAL A 120 -6.88 22.55 1.86
C VAL A 120 -8.10 21.79 1.38
N ARG A 121 -8.34 21.85 0.08
CA ARG A 121 -9.29 21.04 -0.67
C ARG A 121 -8.53 20.45 -1.84
N GLN A 122 -8.23 19.15 -1.79
CA GLN A 122 -7.50 18.42 -2.81
C GLN A 122 -8.40 17.41 -3.50
N VAL A 123 -8.33 17.33 -4.83
CA VAL A 123 -9.14 16.38 -5.62
C VAL A 123 -8.29 15.21 -6.04
N VAL A 124 -8.84 13.99 -5.86
CA VAL A 124 -8.34 12.76 -6.45
C VAL A 124 -9.48 12.19 -7.29
N THR A 125 -9.27 12.09 -8.60
CA THR A 125 -10.28 11.56 -9.52
C THR A 125 -10.06 10.06 -9.70
N LEU A 126 -11.00 9.24 -9.22
CA LEU A 126 -11.05 7.82 -9.56
C LEU A 126 -11.71 7.67 -10.93
N GLY A 127 -11.06 6.94 -11.81
CA GLY A 127 -11.50 6.71 -13.17
C GLY A 127 -10.29 6.27 -13.96
N ASN A 128 -9.97 4.97 -13.91
CA ASN A 128 -8.70 4.47 -14.46
C ASN A 128 -8.71 4.51 -15.98
N PRO A 129 -7.99 5.46 -16.63
CA PRO A 129 -7.89 5.53 -18.08
C PRO A 129 -7.03 4.39 -18.67
N LYS A 130 -6.25 3.68 -17.84
CA LYS A 130 -5.34 2.61 -18.28
C LYS A 130 -6.05 1.27 -18.43
N SER A 131 -7.26 1.10 -17.90
CA SER A 131 -7.98 -0.17 -18.01
C SER A 131 -9.29 -0.04 -18.77
N ALA A 132 -9.56 -1.00 -19.65
CA ALA A 132 -10.87 -1.20 -20.23
C ALA A 132 -11.71 -2.00 -19.21
N GLY A 133 -12.61 -1.34 -18.48
CA GLY A 133 -13.48 -2.00 -17.50
C GLY A 133 -13.43 -1.30 -16.14
N SER A 134 -13.54 -2.07 -15.07
CA SER A 134 -13.63 -1.63 -13.69
C SER A 134 -12.42 -0.89 -13.11
N GLY A 135 -11.33 -0.88 -13.81
CA GLY A 135 -10.08 -0.31 -13.31
C GLY A 135 -9.24 -1.26 -12.45
N LEU A 136 -9.80 -2.31 -11.90
CA LEU A 136 -9.07 -3.25 -11.06
C LEU A 136 -8.14 -4.14 -11.90
N PRO A 137 -6.84 -4.27 -11.55
CA PRO A 137 -5.93 -5.17 -12.24
C PRO A 137 -6.30 -6.63 -11.97
N ARG A 138 -5.75 -7.54 -12.79
CA ARG A 138 -5.92 -8.97 -12.55
C ARG A 138 -5.29 -9.37 -11.22
N ALA A 139 -6.01 -10.21 -10.47
CA ALA A 139 -5.49 -10.76 -9.23
C ALA A 139 -4.22 -11.59 -9.48
N PRO A 140 -3.12 -11.33 -8.78
CA PRO A 140 -1.90 -12.11 -8.93
C PRO A 140 -2.11 -13.56 -8.50
N ARG A 141 -1.62 -14.52 -9.30
CA ARG A 141 -1.45 -15.90 -8.87
C ARG A 141 -0.04 -16.08 -8.31
N LEU A 142 0.07 -16.67 -7.12
CA LEU A 142 1.33 -16.82 -6.41
C LEU A 142 1.97 -18.17 -6.69
N PHE A 143 3.30 -18.19 -6.78
CA PHE A 143 4.14 -19.35 -6.98
C PHE A 143 5.31 -19.32 -5.99
N LEU A 144 5.53 -20.42 -5.28
CA LEU A 144 6.52 -20.54 -4.21
C LEU A 144 7.67 -21.44 -4.63
N PHE A 145 8.90 -21.04 -4.31
CA PHE A 145 10.12 -21.79 -4.63
C PHE A 145 11.08 -21.81 -3.46
N GLN A 146 11.72 -22.94 -3.22
CA GLN A 146 12.89 -23.07 -2.34
C GLN A 146 13.99 -23.84 -3.06
N SER A 147 15.25 -23.42 -2.90
CA SER A 147 16.40 -24.02 -3.59
C SER A 147 16.18 -24.20 -5.12
N GLY A 148 15.50 -23.24 -5.75
CA GLY A 148 15.21 -23.26 -7.19
C GLY A 148 14.12 -24.23 -7.65
N LYS A 149 13.43 -24.93 -6.72
CA LYS A 149 12.33 -25.87 -7.02
C LYS A 149 10.99 -25.32 -6.52
N PRO A 150 9.88 -25.58 -7.24
CA PRO A 150 8.55 -25.31 -6.71
C PRO A 150 8.33 -26.03 -5.38
N VAL A 151 7.64 -25.37 -4.46
CA VAL A 151 7.26 -25.93 -3.15
C VAL A 151 5.78 -25.64 -2.90
N ALA A 152 5.07 -26.62 -2.33
CA ALA A 152 3.67 -26.44 -1.92
C ALA A 152 3.59 -25.53 -0.67
N SER A 153 2.49 -24.77 -0.57
CA SER A 153 2.29 -23.81 0.53
C SER A 153 2.26 -24.48 1.91
N GLU A 154 1.89 -25.76 1.97
CA GLU A 154 1.83 -26.56 3.21
C GLU A 154 3.18 -27.17 3.64
N HIS A 155 4.24 -26.99 2.82
CA HIS A 155 5.51 -27.71 3.03
C HIS A 155 6.74 -26.78 2.95
N ILE A 156 6.67 -25.60 3.51
CA ILE A 156 7.78 -24.64 3.51
C ILE A 156 8.86 -25.05 4.53
N ASP A 157 10.11 -25.21 4.09
CA ASP A 157 11.25 -25.42 4.99
C ASP A 157 11.71 -24.08 5.59
N PRO A 158 11.54 -23.85 6.92
CA PRO A 158 11.89 -22.57 7.53
C PRO A 158 13.41 -22.29 7.58
N ARG A 159 14.25 -23.26 7.19
CA ARG A 159 15.71 -23.11 7.15
C ARG A 159 16.22 -22.59 5.80
N GLN A 160 15.32 -22.42 4.84
CA GLN A 160 15.65 -21.99 3.48
C GLN A 160 14.89 -20.72 3.14
N ASP A 161 15.50 -19.82 2.39
CA ASP A 161 14.84 -18.66 1.83
C ASP A 161 13.65 -19.11 0.96
N LEU A 162 12.55 -18.39 1.04
CA LEU A 162 11.35 -18.59 0.24
C LEU A 162 11.31 -17.53 -0.87
N LEU A 163 11.45 -17.96 -2.12
CA LEU A 163 11.26 -17.10 -3.28
C LEU A 163 9.78 -17.10 -3.66
N VAL A 164 9.16 -15.94 -3.56
CA VAL A 164 7.78 -15.69 -4.00
C VAL A 164 7.82 -15.09 -5.39
N LYS A 165 7.07 -15.68 -6.32
CA LYS A 165 6.79 -15.14 -7.66
C LYS A 165 5.28 -15.01 -7.83
N TRP A 166 4.88 -14.23 -8.81
CA TRP A 166 3.48 -14.00 -9.16
C TRP A 166 3.27 -14.03 -10.67
N SER A 167 2.01 -14.14 -11.10
CA SER A 167 1.65 -13.96 -12.51
C SER A 167 1.97 -12.55 -12.96
N GLU A 168 2.16 -12.39 -14.28
CA GLU A 168 2.53 -11.09 -14.85
C GLU A 168 1.53 -9.99 -14.49
N PHE A 169 2.04 -8.84 -14.07
CA PHE A 169 1.26 -7.62 -13.85
C PHE A 169 1.08 -6.89 -15.21
N GLN A 170 0.09 -7.33 -15.99
CA GLN A 170 -0.10 -6.88 -17.37
C GLN A 170 -0.59 -5.43 -17.46
N GLU A 171 -1.34 -4.99 -16.47
CA GLU A 171 -1.88 -3.64 -16.36
C GLU A 171 -0.86 -2.63 -15.82
N GLY A 172 0.23 -3.11 -15.23
CA GLY A 172 1.28 -2.29 -14.64
C GLY A 172 2.16 -1.58 -15.65
N GLY A 173 2.55 -0.36 -15.34
CA GLY A 173 3.38 0.47 -16.20
C GLY A 173 4.10 1.59 -15.47
N ALA A 174 4.93 2.31 -16.20
CA ALA A 174 5.56 3.53 -15.71
C ALA A 174 4.53 4.68 -15.64
N ASP A 175 4.72 5.55 -14.66
CA ASP A 175 3.92 6.75 -14.54
C ASP A 175 4.29 7.80 -15.62
N PRO A 176 3.34 8.25 -16.44
CA PRO A 176 3.60 9.29 -17.44
C PRO A 176 4.06 10.63 -16.85
N LEU A 177 3.73 10.90 -15.57
CA LEU A 177 4.12 12.09 -14.85
C LEU A 177 5.44 11.94 -14.08
N GLU A 178 6.04 10.75 -14.12
CA GLU A 178 7.29 10.41 -13.41
C GLU A 178 7.23 10.71 -11.89
N ILE A 179 6.03 10.59 -11.30
CA ILE A 179 5.83 10.76 -9.86
C ILE A 179 6.03 9.42 -9.15
N MET A 180 5.31 8.37 -9.62
CA MET A 180 5.35 7.03 -9.04
C MET A 180 4.85 5.99 -10.03
N ASP A 181 5.67 5.01 -10.36
CA ASP A 181 5.28 3.85 -11.16
C ASP A 181 4.24 2.99 -10.42
N ASP A 182 3.52 2.16 -11.17
CA ASP A 182 2.61 1.16 -10.60
C ASP A 182 3.35 0.21 -9.65
N LEU A 183 2.73 -0.12 -8.53
CA LEU A 183 3.39 -0.75 -7.40
C LEU A 183 3.03 -2.23 -7.24
N LEU A 184 3.95 -2.93 -6.62
CA LEU A 184 3.77 -4.28 -6.12
C LEU A 184 4.03 -4.31 -4.62
N PHE A 185 3.13 -4.95 -3.86
CA PHE A 185 3.36 -5.18 -2.44
C PHE A 185 3.39 -6.67 -2.15
N VAL A 186 4.41 -7.10 -1.41
CA VAL A 186 4.48 -8.46 -0.86
C VAL A 186 4.56 -8.34 0.64
N ILE A 187 3.63 -8.96 1.34
CA ILE A 187 3.56 -8.91 2.79
C ILE A 187 3.34 -10.31 3.32
N MET A 188 4.04 -10.67 4.37
CA MET A 188 3.81 -11.89 5.13
C MET A 188 3.63 -11.54 6.60
N ALA A 189 2.52 -11.98 7.17
CA ALA A 189 2.23 -11.82 8.59
C ALA A 189 1.95 -13.17 9.25
N ASP A 190 2.26 -13.29 10.55
CA ASP A 190 1.94 -14.47 11.33
C ASP A 190 0.47 -14.48 11.79
N CYS A 191 0.08 -15.54 12.51
CA CYS A 191 -1.30 -15.71 12.98
C CYS A 191 -1.73 -14.69 14.06
N ASP A 192 -0.82 -13.92 14.61
CA ASP A 192 -1.10 -12.82 15.53
C ASP A 192 -1.22 -11.46 14.81
N GLY A 193 -0.95 -11.45 13.51
CA GLY A 193 -0.96 -10.26 12.69
C GLY A 193 0.37 -9.50 12.70
N VAL A 194 1.41 -10.10 13.28
CA VAL A 194 2.73 -9.47 13.27
C VAL A 194 3.35 -9.64 11.90
N ARG A 195 3.70 -8.51 11.27
CA ARG A 195 4.38 -8.48 9.96
C ARG A 195 5.77 -9.06 10.09
N ARG A 196 6.05 -10.14 9.36
CA ARG A 196 7.33 -10.86 9.35
C ARG A 196 8.19 -10.52 8.15
N ALA A 197 7.57 -10.25 7.01
CA ALA A 197 8.25 -9.76 5.81
C ALA A 197 7.41 -8.71 5.10
N HIS A 198 8.09 -7.78 4.43
CA HIS A 198 7.47 -6.69 3.68
C HIS A 198 8.39 -6.22 2.57
N SER A 199 7.86 -5.99 1.38
CA SER A 199 8.64 -5.54 0.21
C SER A 199 9.05 -4.06 0.23
N GLY A 200 8.73 -3.33 1.29
CA GLY A 200 8.93 -1.88 1.37
C GLY A 200 7.74 -1.08 0.82
N ARG A 201 7.77 0.21 1.05
CA ARG A 201 6.80 1.19 0.55
C ARG A 201 7.52 2.40 -0.03
N PRO A 202 6.95 3.06 -1.05
CA PRO A 202 7.45 4.38 -1.44
C PRO A 202 7.34 5.35 -0.25
N TYR A 203 8.20 6.39 -0.26
CA TYR A 203 8.36 7.38 0.82
C TYR A 203 8.90 6.85 2.16
N GLU A 204 9.13 5.56 2.29
CA GLU A 204 9.99 5.00 3.35
C GLU A 204 11.40 4.88 2.77
N ASN A 205 12.45 5.20 3.50
CA ASN A 205 13.85 5.07 3.01
C ASN A 205 14.27 3.58 2.87
N THR A 206 13.42 2.78 2.27
CA THR A 206 13.60 1.33 2.03
C THR A 206 13.33 1.02 0.56
N PRO A 207 13.99 0.01 -0.02
CA PRO A 207 13.63 -0.48 -1.33
C PRO A 207 12.15 -0.92 -1.37
N TYR A 208 11.49 -0.67 -2.49
CA TYR A 208 10.12 -1.12 -2.75
C TYR A 208 10.03 -1.73 -4.14
N LEU A 209 8.94 -2.44 -4.44
CA LEU A 209 8.71 -3.12 -5.70
C LEU A 209 7.80 -2.29 -6.61
N THR A 210 8.10 -2.33 -7.91
CA THR A 210 7.29 -1.73 -8.97
C THR A 210 6.77 -2.81 -9.93
N TYR A 211 5.95 -2.43 -10.87
CA TYR A 211 5.43 -3.32 -11.93
C TYR A 211 6.52 -4.12 -12.67
N ALA A 212 7.75 -3.63 -12.70
CA ALA A 212 8.88 -4.29 -13.37
C ALA A 212 9.43 -5.50 -12.60
N ASP A 213 9.17 -5.58 -11.28
CA ASP A 213 9.67 -6.64 -10.43
C ASP A 213 8.90 -7.96 -10.67
N LYS A 214 9.58 -9.09 -10.55
CA LYS A 214 9.02 -10.42 -10.87
C LYS A 214 9.07 -11.40 -9.70
N SER A 215 9.69 -11.01 -8.59
CA SER A 215 9.84 -11.88 -7.42
C SER A 215 10.25 -11.10 -6.18
N PHE A 216 10.00 -11.73 -5.02
CA PHE A 216 10.45 -11.25 -3.72
C PHE A 216 11.00 -12.43 -2.90
N VAL A 217 12.04 -12.19 -2.11
CA VAL A 217 12.67 -13.21 -1.27
C VAL A 217 12.32 -12.95 0.19
N ILE A 218 11.62 -13.89 0.81
CA ILE A 218 11.43 -13.97 2.25
C ILE A 218 12.61 -14.77 2.82
N ARG A 219 13.36 -14.17 3.72
CA ARG A 219 14.56 -14.79 4.29
C ARG A 219 14.21 -15.89 5.28
N ALA A 220 15.02 -16.92 5.37
CA ALA A 220 14.82 -18.05 6.30
C ALA A 220 14.67 -17.58 7.76
N GLU A 221 15.37 -16.53 8.16
CA GLU A 221 15.30 -15.95 9.50
C GLU A 221 13.93 -15.33 9.87
N GLN A 222 13.09 -15.06 8.86
CA GLN A 222 11.72 -14.56 9.02
C GLN A 222 10.69 -15.69 9.16
N LEU A 223 11.12 -16.94 8.97
CA LEU A 223 10.30 -18.15 9.00
C LEU A 223 10.55 -18.93 10.29
N LEU A 224 9.57 -18.98 11.17
CA LEU A 224 9.63 -19.85 12.36
C LEU A 224 9.11 -21.25 11.99
N PRO A 225 9.65 -22.34 12.59
CA PRO A 225 9.15 -23.70 12.35
C PRO A 225 7.75 -23.90 12.96
N GLU A 226 6.96 -24.80 12.38
CA GLU A 226 5.60 -25.17 12.84
C GLU A 226 4.65 -23.96 12.96
N ASN A 227 4.70 -23.05 11.95
CA ASN A 227 3.90 -21.82 11.93
C ASN A 227 3.06 -21.72 10.67
N ILE A 228 1.94 -21.01 10.79
CA ILE A 228 1.10 -20.59 9.68
C ILE A 228 1.28 -19.08 9.49
N TYR A 229 1.49 -18.69 8.25
CA TYR A 229 1.57 -17.29 7.85
C TYR A 229 0.54 -16.98 6.77
N GLN A 230 0.01 -15.77 6.76
CA GLN A 230 -0.70 -15.23 5.63
C GLN A 230 0.29 -14.44 4.77
N LEU A 231 0.50 -14.93 3.56
CA LEU A 231 1.26 -14.24 2.51
C LEU A 231 0.29 -13.51 1.60
N SER A 232 0.59 -12.29 1.22
CA SER A 232 -0.15 -11.56 0.20
C SER A 232 0.77 -10.97 -0.86
N VAL A 233 0.26 -10.91 -2.08
CA VAL A 233 0.83 -10.14 -3.18
C VAL A 233 -0.27 -9.24 -3.73
N GLU A 234 0.05 -7.97 -3.92
CA GLU A 234 -0.85 -6.98 -4.48
C GLU A 234 -0.26 -6.38 -5.74
N HIS A 235 -1.09 -6.27 -6.77
CA HIS A 235 -0.89 -5.45 -7.96
C HIS A 235 -1.65 -4.14 -7.79
N ALA A 236 -0.99 -3.00 -7.81
CA ALA A 236 -1.61 -1.69 -7.62
C ALA A 236 -1.29 -0.77 -8.80
N VAL A 237 -2.32 -0.49 -9.60
CA VAL A 237 -2.27 0.53 -10.65
C VAL A 237 -2.50 1.89 -10.01
N LEU A 238 -1.67 2.86 -10.34
CA LEU A 238 -1.74 4.21 -9.84
C LEU A 238 -2.07 5.19 -10.97
N ASP A 239 -2.97 6.12 -10.70
CA ASP A 239 -3.11 7.35 -11.46
C ASP A 239 -2.67 8.51 -10.56
N THR A 240 -1.60 9.18 -10.97
CA THR A 240 -0.90 10.15 -10.12
C THR A 240 -1.34 11.57 -10.47
N SER A 241 -1.43 12.40 -9.45
CA SER A 241 -1.69 13.83 -9.60
C SER A 241 -0.90 14.63 -8.58
N ARG A 242 -0.79 15.93 -8.78
CA ARG A 242 -0.15 16.81 -7.80
C ARG A 242 -0.94 18.12 -7.69
N GLU A 243 -1.38 18.39 -6.49
CA GLU A 243 -2.09 19.63 -6.17
C GLU A 243 -1.56 20.18 -4.84
N HIS A 244 -1.35 21.48 -4.73
CA HIS A 244 -0.82 22.16 -3.55
C HIS A 244 0.48 21.53 -2.98
N ASP A 245 1.40 21.11 -3.86
CA ASP A 245 2.66 20.40 -3.53
C ASP A 245 2.48 19.04 -2.83
N VAL A 246 1.27 18.54 -2.72
CA VAL A 246 0.94 17.21 -2.21
C VAL A 246 0.58 16.29 -3.37
N VAL A 247 1.16 15.10 -3.38
CA VAL A 247 0.85 14.08 -4.38
C VAL A 247 -0.49 13.43 -4.03
N GLY A 248 -1.33 13.24 -5.04
CA GLY A 248 -2.57 12.48 -4.97
C GLY A 248 -2.47 11.20 -5.78
N PHE A 249 -2.94 10.09 -5.22
CA PHE A 249 -3.02 8.80 -5.90
C PHE A 249 -4.48 8.35 -6.01
N ALA A 250 -4.92 8.10 -7.22
CA ALA A 250 -6.05 7.22 -7.48
C ALA A 250 -5.52 5.81 -7.65
N THR A 251 -5.94 4.86 -6.80
CA THR A 251 -5.37 3.52 -6.76
C THR A 251 -6.42 2.47 -7.10
N PHE A 252 -6.06 1.54 -7.98
CA PHE A 252 -6.84 0.35 -8.29
C PHE A 252 -5.98 -0.87 -8.03
N ALA A 253 -6.37 -1.70 -7.06
CA ALA A 253 -5.53 -2.80 -6.62
C ALA A 253 -6.25 -4.15 -6.63
N SER A 254 -5.47 -5.21 -6.79
CA SER A 254 -5.94 -6.59 -6.58
C SER A 254 -4.94 -7.35 -5.74
N THR A 255 -5.39 -7.80 -4.57
CA THR A 255 -4.57 -8.51 -3.59
C THR A 255 -4.96 -9.97 -3.52
N THR A 256 -3.99 -10.87 -3.63
CA THR A 256 -4.19 -12.31 -3.42
C THR A 256 -3.50 -12.75 -2.14
N PHE A 257 -4.27 -13.41 -1.28
CA PHE A 257 -3.82 -14.03 -0.03
C PHE A 257 -3.61 -15.52 -0.20
N LEU A 258 -2.52 -16.05 0.36
CA LEU A 258 -2.18 -17.45 0.40
C LEU A 258 -1.67 -17.80 1.80
N ASP A 259 -2.27 -18.82 2.43
CA ASP A 259 -1.76 -19.35 3.69
C ASP A 259 -0.58 -20.28 3.42
N ILE A 260 0.53 -20.07 4.12
CA ILE A 260 1.72 -20.91 4.03
C ILE A 260 2.03 -21.54 5.38
N HIS A 261 2.45 -22.81 5.35
CA HIS A 261 2.76 -23.59 6.55
C HIS A 261 4.23 -23.99 6.54
N THR A 262 4.93 -23.70 7.63
CA THR A 262 6.32 -24.11 7.78
C THR A 262 6.44 -25.45 8.48
N ALA A 263 7.33 -26.29 7.96
CA ALA A 263 7.65 -27.58 8.53
C ALA A 263 8.48 -27.46 9.84
N GLY A 264 8.71 -28.60 10.50
CA GLY A 264 9.59 -28.69 11.67
C GLY A 264 8.84 -28.68 13.00
N LYS A 265 9.57 -28.37 14.07
CA LYS A 265 9.06 -28.31 15.45
C LYS A 265 9.42 -26.97 16.05
N ALA A 266 8.42 -26.21 16.48
CA ALA A 266 8.60 -24.98 17.20
C ALA A 266 9.05 -25.23 18.64
N LYS A 267 9.71 -24.26 19.26
CA LYS A 267 9.90 -24.24 20.69
C LYS A 267 8.56 -23.99 21.40
N PRO A 268 8.42 -24.40 22.67
CA PRO A 268 7.21 -24.11 23.45
C PRO A 268 6.87 -22.61 23.42
N GLY A 269 5.65 -22.28 23.01
CA GLY A 269 5.15 -20.90 22.90
C GLY A 269 5.44 -20.18 21.58
N GLU A 270 6.23 -20.77 20.66
CA GLU A 270 6.54 -20.17 19.35
C GLU A 270 5.64 -20.68 18.22
N ALA A 271 4.89 -21.76 18.43
CA ALA A 271 4.06 -22.36 17.39
C ALA A 271 2.77 -21.55 17.15
N CYS A 272 2.50 -21.26 15.89
CA CYS A 272 1.32 -20.58 15.41
C CYS A 272 0.57 -21.51 14.45
N ARG A 273 -0.34 -22.32 15.00
CA ARG A 273 -0.93 -23.48 14.30
C ARG A 273 -2.25 -23.19 13.60
N THR A 274 -2.84 -22.03 13.83
CA THR A 274 -4.11 -21.62 13.21
C THR A 274 -4.13 -20.12 12.96
N ILE A 275 -4.60 -19.73 11.79
CA ILE A 275 -4.91 -18.32 11.53
C ILE A 275 -6.18 -17.98 12.30
N ARG A 276 -6.16 -16.86 13.03
CA ARG A 276 -7.32 -16.44 13.81
C ARG A 276 -8.50 -16.06 12.89
N LYS A 277 -9.72 -16.38 13.32
CA LYS A 277 -10.97 -16.18 12.55
C LYS A 277 -11.19 -14.80 11.97
N LYS A 278 -10.56 -13.74 12.51
CA LYS A 278 -10.65 -12.41 11.91
C LYS A 278 -10.13 -12.35 10.45
N PHE A 279 -9.28 -13.31 10.05
CA PHE A 279 -8.79 -13.44 8.68
C PHE A 279 -9.79 -14.19 7.77
N ASP A 280 -10.59 -15.11 8.34
CA ASP A 280 -11.58 -15.89 7.58
C ASP A 280 -12.77 -15.06 7.10
N ALA A 281 -13.00 -13.89 7.70
CA ALA A 281 -14.07 -12.96 7.32
C ALA A 281 -13.68 -12.00 6.18
N GLY A 282 -12.62 -12.29 5.44
CA GLY A 282 -12.08 -11.38 4.41
C GLY A 282 -11.39 -10.14 4.98
N GLN A 283 -11.21 -10.09 6.29
CA GLN A 283 -10.33 -9.11 6.93
C GLN A 283 -8.90 -9.59 6.79
N THR A 284 -8.05 -8.72 6.32
CA THR A 284 -6.64 -9.03 6.18
C THR A 284 -5.89 -8.65 7.45
N VAL A 285 -4.78 -9.35 7.73
CA VAL A 285 -3.85 -9.00 8.83
C VAL A 285 -3.30 -7.59 8.67
N LEU A 286 -3.42 -7.05 7.47
CA LEU A 286 -2.77 -5.85 6.98
C LEU A 286 -3.63 -4.60 7.08
N GLU A 287 -4.88 -4.77 7.45
CA GLU A 287 -5.77 -3.65 7.75
C GLU A 287 -5.59 -3.24 9.22
N GLY A 288 -4.60 -2.45 9.48
CA GLY A 288 -4.33 -1.89 10.82
C GLY A 288 -2.87 -2.03 11.27
N GLY A 289 -1.95 -1.91 10.38
CA GLY A 289 -0.52 -1.82 10.70
C GLY A 289 0.16 -0.64 10.05
#